data_a2c86a47b152c898a27866fcb97bc452
#
_entry.id   a2c86a47b152c898a27866fcb97bc452
#
_cell.length_a   1.000
_cell.length_b   1.000
_cell.length_c   1.000
_cell.angle_alpha   90.00
_cell.angle_beta   90.00
_cell.angle_gamma   90.00
#
_symmetry.space_group_name_H-M   'P 1'
#
loop_
_entity.id
_entity.type
_entity.pdbx_description
1 polymer ?
#
loop_
_entity_poly.entity_id
_entity_poly.type
_entity_poly.pdbx_seq_one_letter_code
_entity_poly.pdbx_strand_id
1 'polypeptide(L)'
;MNHNTEQELVNAADTVKKTSGFWKELGSWILYFLFVIAITYLIITFVGQRTKVDGHSMEPALSNGDNLIVDKLSFRFRDPQRYEVIVFPYQHAENTYYIKRIIGLPGETVQVKDGAVYINGEQLDEHFGAEPMVNAGIAAEPITLGEDE
;
A
#
# COMPACT_ATOMS: atom_id res chain seq x y z
N MET A 1 55.63 49.14 0.73
CA MET A 1 54.60 48.09 0.83
C MET A 1 55.23 46.82 0.26
N ASN A 2 55.37 45.75 1.07
CA ASN A 2 56.16 44.58 0.68
C ASN A 2 55.33 43.64 -0.23
N HIS A 3 55.92 43.29 -1.35
CA HIS A 3 55.35 42.36 -2.33
C HIS A 3 54.87 41.03 -1.72
N ASN A 4 55.47 40.57 -0.63
CA ASN A 4 55.09 39.39 0.12
C ASN A 4 53.73 39.55 0.84
N THR A 5 53.42 40.74 1.35
CA THR A 5 52.12 40.98 2.04
C THR A 5 50.93 40.99 1.10
N GLU A 6 51.10 41.43 -0.13
CA GLU A 6 50.06 41.39 -1.16
C GLU A 6 49.78 39.95 -1.62
N GLN A 7 50.81 39.11 -1.75
CA GLN A 7 50.68 37.70 -2.09
C GLN A 7 49.98 36.90 -0.98
N GLU A 8 50.28 37.18 0.28
CA GLU A 8 49.61 36.55 1.42
C GLU A 8 48.11 36.91 1.50
N LEU A 9 47.78 38.17 1.22
CA LEU A 9 46.37 38.62 1.18
C LEU A 9 45.58 37.98 0.04
N VAL A 10 46.16 37.83 -1.16
CA VAL A 10 45.56 37.19 -2.29
C VAL A 10 45.33 35.69 -2.02
N ASN A 11 46.32 35.00 -1.48
CA ASN A 11 46.19 33.59 -1.13
C ASN A 11 45.16 33.33 -0.03
N ALA A 12 45.08 34.22 0.97
CA ALA A 12 44.06 34.14 2.01
C ALA A 12 42.63 34.36 1.44
N ALA A 13 42.47 35.33 0.54
CA ALA A 13 41.20 35.60 -0.12
C ALA A 13 40.74 34.42 -1.00
N ASP A 14 41.66 33.80 -1.73
CA ASP A 14 41.35 32.60 -2.57
C ASP A 14 41.00 31.37 -1.72
N THR A 15 41.68 31.21 -0.57
CA THR A 15 41.36 30.13 0.38
C THR A 15 39.96 30.30 0.98
N VAL A 16 39.58 31.50 1.38
CA VAL A 16 38.26 31.82 1.92
C VAL A 16 37.18 31.63 0.85
N LYS A 17 37.43 31.99 -0.41
CA LYS A 17 36.51 31.82 -1.53
C LYS A 17 36.29 30.33 -1.87
N LYS A 18 37.36 29.54 -1.81
CA LYS A 18 37.31 28.08 -2.07
C LYS A 18 36.57 27.34 -0.97
N THR A 19 36.76 27.70 0.29
CA THR A 19 36.01 27.09 1.42
C THR A 19 34.52 27.46 1.40
N SER A 20 34.17 28.71 1.03
CA SER A 20 32.74 29.10 0.93
C SER A 20 32.02 28.38 -0.19
N GLY A 21 32.69 28.01 -1.27
CA GLY A 21 32.14 27.18 -2.35
C GLY A 21 31.85 25.75 -1.87
N PHE A 22 32.82 25.15 -1.17
CA PHE A 22 32.69 23.79 -0.65
C PHE A 22 31.46 23.62 0.30
N TRP A 23 31.29 24.57 1.22
CA TRP A 23 30.15 24.53 2.15
C TRP A 23 28.78 24.68 1.46
N LYS A 24 28.73 25.47 0.40
CA LYS A 24 27.51 25.61 -0.41
C LYS A 24 27.19 24.33 -1.20
N GLU A 25 28.18 23.70 -1.80
CA GLU A 25 28.03 22.42 -2.47
C GLU A 25 27.64 21.32 -1.50
N LEU A 26 28.30 21.22 -0.34
CA LEU A 26 27.96 20.27 0.71
C LEU A 26 26.51 20.46 1.20
N GLY A 27 26.09 21.71 1.43
CA GLY A 27 24.73 22.03 1.81
C GLY A 27 23.70 21.60 0.75
N SER A 28 24.00 21.77 -0.53
CA SER A 28 23.16 21.32 -1.64
C SER A 28 23.02 19.80 -1.68
N TRP A 29 24.11 19.06 -1.48
CA TRP A 29 24.08 17.59 -1.40
C TRP A 29 23.28 17.09 -0.21
N ILE A 30 23.42 17.69 0.96
CA ILE A 30 22.66 17.36 2.16
C ILE A 30 21.16 17.57 1.90
N LEU A 31 20.79 18.70 1.31
CA LEU A 31 19.40 19.01 0.98
C LEU A 31 18.82 17.98 -0.02
N TYR A 32 19.60 17.62 -1.03
CA TYR A 32 19.22 16.59 -2.00
C TYR A 32 18.98 15.24 -1.31
N PHE A 33 19.88 14.77 -0.45
CA PHE A 33 19.70 13.53 0.28
C PHE A 33 18.49 13.56 1.22
N LEU A 34 18.26 14.66 1.92
CA LEU A 34 17.08 14.85 2.76
C LEU A 34 15.79 14.79 1.92
N PHE A 35 15.78 15.39 0.75
CA PHE A 35 14.64 15.33 -0.18
C PHE A 35 14.37 13.90 -0.66
N VAL A 36 15.41 13.17 -1.05
CA VAL A 36 15.26 11.76 -1.48
C VAL A 36 14.72 10.89 -0.34
N ILE A 37 15.25 11.06 0.87
CA ILE A 37 14.78 10.33 2.06
C ILE A 37 13.32 10.67 2.34
N ALA A 38 12.94 11.94 2.27
CA ALA A 38 11.56 12.37 2.50
C ALA A 38 10.58 11.76 1.48
N ILE A 39 10.93 11.81 0.19
CA ILE A 39 10.12 11.18 -0.87
C ILE A 39 10.02 9.66 -0.67
N THR A 40 11.13 8.99 -0.39
CA THR A 40 11.13 7.55 -0.13
C THR A 40 10.23 7.20 1.05
N TYR A 41 10.31 7.96 2.13
CA TYR A 41 9.44 7.80 3.29
C TYR A 41 7.96 7.98 2.93
N LEU A 42 7.63 9.01 2.14
CA LEU A 42 6.26 9.24 1.68
C LEU A 42 5.74 8.08 0.83
N ILE A 43 6.54 7.57 -0.10
CA ILE A 43 6.14 6.44 -0.95
C ILE A 43 5.86 5.20 -0.10
N ILE A 44 6.77 4.81 0.79
CA ILE A 44 6.61 3.61 1.62
C ILE A 44 5.40 3.75 2.56
N THR A 45 5.15 4.96 3.08
CA THR A 45 4.06 5.17 4.04
C THR A 45 2.69 5.24 3.38
N PHE A 46 2.59 5.89 2.22
CA PHE A 46 1.29 6.24 1.63
C PHE A 46 0.93 5.46 0.36
N VAL A 47 1.90 4.92 -0.37
CA VAL A 47 1.65 4.29 -1.67
C VAL A 47 1.56 2.77 -1.55
N GLY A 48 2.52 2.12 -0.92
CA GLY A 48 2.54 0.66 -0.86
C GLY A 48 3.27 0.11 0.36
N GLN A 49 2.83 -1.06 0.79
CA GLN A 49 3.43 -1.79 1.91
C GLN A 49 3.69 -3.23 1.51
N ARG A 50 4.92 -3.70 1.75
CA ARG A 50 5.22 -5.12 1.59
C ARG A 50 4.65 -5.89 2.78
N THR A 51 3.96 -6.98 2.49
CA THR A 51 3.44 -7.93 3.47
C THR A 51 3.65 -9.37 3.01
N LYS A 52 3.47 -10.31 3.92
CA LYS A 52 3.55 -11.75 3.65
C LYS A 52 2.21 -12.37 3.95
N VAL A 53 1.77 -13.29 3.08
CA VAL A 53 0.54 -14.06 3.28
C VAL A 53 0.77 -15.08 4.41
N ASP A 54 -0.14 -15.09 5.37
CA ASP A 54 -0.22 -16.09 6.42
C ASP A 54 -1.61 -16.73 6.39
N GLY A 55 -1.66 -18.01 6.03
CA GLY A 55 -2.90 -18.76 5.89
C GLY A 55 -3.20 -19.24 4.47
N HIS A 56 -4.26 -20.04 4.34
CA HIS A 56 -4.62 -20.76 3.11
C HIS A 56 -5.96 -20.32 2.52
N SER A 57 -6.63 -19.34 3.12
CA SER A 57 -8.00 -18.95 2.74
C SER A 57 -8.13 -18.30 1.36
N MET A 58 -7.02 -17.98 0.71
CA MET A 58 -6.98 -17.38 -0.62
C MET A 58 -6.40 -18.31 -1.69
N GLU A 59 -6.17 -19.59 -1.36
CA GLU A 59 -5.74 -20.59 -2.33
C GLU A 59 -6.85 -20.87 -3.35
N PRO A 60 -6.52 -21.15 -4.61
CA PRO A 60 -5.16 -21.23 -5.18
C PRO A 60 -4.56 -19.89 -5.61
N ALA A 61 -5.28 -18.77 -5.49
CA ALA A 61 -4.84 -17.47 -6.00
C ALA A 61 -3.63 -16.90 -5.25
N LEU A 62 -3.56 -17.13 -3.94
CA LEU A 62 -2.43 -16.73 -3.09
C LEU A 62 -2.09 -17.89 -2.16
N SER A 63 -0.81 -18.24 -2.10
CA SER A 63 -0.31 -19.30 -1.25
C SER A 63 0.29 -18.77 0.06
N ASN A 64 0.23 -19.61 1.08
CA ASN A 64 0.89 -19.28 2.35
C ASN A 64 2.38 -18.99 2.13
N GLY A 65 2.86 -17.86 2.64
CA GLY A 65 4.25 -17.44 2.49
C GLY A 65 4.53 -16.49 1.33
N ASP A 66 3.56 -16.23 0.44
CA ASP A 66 3.72 -15.29 -0.67
C ASP A 66 4.02 -13.88 -0.17
N ASN A 67 4.87 -13.17 -0.93
CA ASN A 67 5.18 -11.77 -0.67
C ASN A 67 4.32 -10.89 -1.56
N LEU A 68 3.59 -9.99 -0.94
CA LEU A 68 2.68 -9.07 -1.61
C LEU A 68 3.12 -7.63 -1.41
N ILE A 69 2.72 -6.78 -2.35
CA ILE A 69 2.73 -5.33 -2.20
C ILE A 69 1.28 -4.88 -2.10
N VAL A 70 0.90 -4.38 -0.93
CA VAL A 70 -0.44 -3.84 -0.70
C VAL A 70 -0.48 -2.41 -1.20
N ASP A 71 -1.35 -2.14 -2.16
CA ASP A 71 -1.66 -0.80 -2.64
C ASP A 71 -2.55 -0.07 -1.62
N LYS A 72 -2.07 1.06 -1.13
CA LYS A 72 -2.79 1.89 -0.15
C LYS A 72 -3.48 3.10 -0.79
N LEU A 73 -3.27 3.30 -2.08
CA LEU A 73 -3.64 4.53 -2.75
C LEU A 73 -4.89 4.40 -3.60
N SER A 74 -5.06 3.29 -4.30
CA SER A 74 -6.12 3.13 -5.32
C SER A 74 -7.51 3.37 -4.76
N PHE A 75 -7.86 2.82 -3.63
CA PHE A 75 -9.20 3.00 -3.01
C PHE A 75 -9.46 4.38 -2.39
N ARG A 76 -8.50 5.32 -2.51
CA ARG A 76 -8.73 6.74 -2.22
C ARG A 76 -9.28 7.51 -3.43
N PHE A 77 -9.17 6.93 -4.63
CA PHE A 77 -9.51 7.59 -5.90
C PHE A 77 -10.56 6.85 -6.71
N ARG A 78 -10.87 5.61 -6.35
CA ARG A 78 -11.88 4.80 -6.99
C ARG A 78 -12.54 3.84 -6.01
N ASP A 79 -13.74 3.43 -6.33
CA ASP A 79 -14.47 2.43 -5.57
C ASP A 79 -13.91 1.03 -5.81
N PRO A 80 -14.07 0.11 -4.82
CA PRO A 80 -13.74 -1.29 -4.96
C PRO A 80 -14.56 -1.96 -6.06
N GLN A 81 -13.96 -2.92 -6.76
CA GLN A 81 -14.63 -3.70 -7.80
C GLN A 81 -14.79 -5.15 -7.35
N ARG A 82 -15.81 -5.82 -7.89
CA ARG A 82 -16.02 -7.25 -7.66
C ARG A 82 -14.78 -8.05 -8.06
N TYR A 83 -14.43 -9.04 -7.26
CA TYR A 83 -13.29 -9.94 -7.38
C TYR A 83 -11.92 -9.33 -7.05
N GLU A 84 -11.81 -8.05 -6.73
CA GLU A 84 -10.56 -7.50 -6.21
C GLU A 84 -10.18 -8.13 -4.88
N VAL A 85 -8.89 -8.31 -4.68
CA VAL A 85 -8.34 -8.79 -3.41
C VAL A 85 -7.97 -7.59 -2.55
N ILE A 86 -8.54 -7.55 -1.35
CA ILE A 86 -8.31 -6.46 -0.39
C ILE A 86 -7.61 -6.96 0.87
N VAL A 87 -6.89 -6.05 1.50
CA VAL A 87 -6.29 -6.23 2.82
C VAL A 87 -6.93 -5.22 3.78
N PHE A 88 -7.51 -5.69 4.86
CA PHE A 88 -8.18 -4.84 5.84
C PHE A 88 -7.83 -5.26 7.27
N PRO A 89 -7.86 -4.32 8.24
CA PRO A 89 -7.55 -4.62 9.63
C PRO A 89 -8.66 -5.50 10.25
N TYR A 90 -8.24 -6.47 11.03
CA TYR A 90 -9.18 -7.27 11.82
C TYR A 90 -9.58 -6.51 13.10
N GLN A 91 -10.88 -6.32 13.29
CA GLN A 91 -11.42 -5.44 14.34
C GLN A 91 -11.14 -5.92 15.78
N HIS A 92 -10.89 -7.22 15.98
CA HIS A 92 -10.74 -7.81 17.30
C HIS A 92 -9.30 -8.15 17.69
N ALA A 93 -8.31 -7.79 16.85
CA ALA A 93 -6.90 -7.99 17.18
C ALA A 93 -6.03 -6.88 16.56
N GLU A 94 -5.23 -6.22 17.40
CA GLU A 94 -4.27 -5.22 16.95
C GLU A 94 -3.21 -5.83 16.03
N ASN A 95 -2.81 -5.07 15.01
CA ASN A 95 -1.79 -5.45 14.03
C ASN A 95 -2.08 -6.73 13.23
N THR A 96 -3.34 -7.17 13.22
CA THR A 96 -3.77 -8.31 12.41
C THR A 96 -4.55 -7.82 11.19
N TYR A 97 -4.20 -8.32 10.01
CA TYR A 97 -4.83 -7.97 8.75
C TYR A 97 -5.32 -9.22 8.05
N TYR A 98 -6.51 -9.12 7.46
CA TYR A 98 -7.07 -10.19 6.63
C TYR A 98 -6.93 -9.84 5.16
N ILE A 99 -6.71 -10.88 4.35
CA ILE A 99 -6.74 -10.83 2.90
C ILE A 99 -7.98 -11.58 2.45
N LYS A 100 -8.89 -10.91 1.74
CA LYS A 100 -10.12 -11.49 1.21
C LYS A 100 -10.41 -10.95 -0.18
N ARG A 101 -11.28 -11.66 -0.90
CA ARG A 101 -11.80 -11.25 -2.20
C ARG A 101 -13.17 -10.62 -2.04
N ILE A 102 -13.39 -9.49 -2.72
CA ILE A 102 -14.69 -8.82 -2.76
C ILE A 102 -15.65 -9.65 -3.62
N ILE A 103 -16.77 -10.02 -3.05
CA ILE A 103 -17.83 -10.77 -3.75
C ILE A 103 -19.07 -9.91 -3.93
N GLY A 104 -19.56 -9.25 -2.88
CA GLY A 104 -20.65 -8.28 -2.94
C GLY A 104 -20.14 -6.85 -3.07
N LEU A 105 -20.94 -5.99 -3.64
CA LEU A 105 -20.71 -4.55 -3.74
C LEU A 105 -21.80 -3.79 -2.99
N PRO A 106 -21.58 -2.53 -2.58
CA PRO A 106 -22.57 -1.70 -1.90
C PRO A 106 -23.94 -1.72 -2.60
N GLY A 107 -24.99 -1.88 -1.81
CA GLY A 107 -26.38 -1.94 -2.29
C GLY A 107 -26.83 -3.27 -2.90
N GLU A 108 -25.93 -4.24 -3.04
CA GLU A 108 -26.28 -5.56 -3.55
C GLU A 108 -26.81 -6.47 -2.45
N THR A 109 -27.65 -7.41 -2.83
CA THR A 109 -28.13 -8.47 -1.95
C THR A 109 -27.32 -9.73 -2.20
N VAL A 110 -26.61 -10.19 -1.17
CA VAL A 110 -25.77 -11.40 -1.20
C VAL A 110 -26.49 -12.54 -0.49
N GLN A 111 -26.48 -13.72 -1.09
CA GLN A 111 -26.96 -14.95 -0.45
C GLN A 111 -26.03 -16.12 -0.82
N VAL A 112 -25.84 -17.03 0.13
CA VAL A 112 -25.16 -18.31 -0.09
C VAL A 112 -26.19 -19.41 0.05
N LYS A 113 -26.46 -20.12 -1.05
CA LYS A 113 -27.43 -21.19 -1.11
C LYS A 113 -26.88 -22.36 -1.94
N ASP A 114 -27.10 -23.59 -1.46
CA ASP A 114 -26.70 -24.83 -2.15
C ASP A 114 -25.19 -24.84 -2.54
N GLY A 115 -24.34 -24.23 -1.71
CA GLY A 115 -22.89 -24.14 -1.93
C GLY A 115 -22.43 -23.09 -2.93
N ALA A 116 -23.37 -22.29 -3.49
CA ALA A 116 -23.09 -21.24 -4.46
C ALA A 116 -23.46 -19.85 -3.91
N VAL A 117 -22.80 -18.81 -4.44
CA VAL A 117 -23.12 -17.41 -4.13
C VAL A 117 -24.13 -16.87 -5.13
N TYR A 118 -25.08 -16.11 -4.61
CA TYR A 118 -26.08 -15.38 -5.40
C TYR A 118 -25.95 -13.90 -5.11
N ILE A 119 -25.97 -13.08 -6.15
CA ILE A 119 -26.00 -11.62 -6.09
C ILE A 119 -27.31 -11.15 -6.73
N ASN A 120 -28.10 -10.39 -5.97
CA ASN A 120 -29.43 -9.91 -6.40
C ASN A 120 -30.36 -11.03 -6.93
N GLY A 121 -30.19 -12.23 -6.38
CA GLY A 121 -30.97 -13.41 -6.77
C GLY A 121 -30.45 -14.19 -7.98
N GLU A 122 -29.39 -13.73 -8.63
CA GLU A 122 -28.73 -14.45 -9.73
C GLU A 122 -27.48 -15.15 -9.21
N GLN A 123 -27.27 -16.41 -9.62
CA GLN A 123 -26.12 -17.18 -9.26
C GLN A 123 -24.86 -16.54 -9.87
N LEU A 124 -23.87 -16.26 -9.00
CA LEU A 124 -22.60 -15.72 -9.42
C LEU A 124 -21.76 -16.82 -10.06
N ASP A 125 -21.33 -16.59 -11.29
CA ASP A 125 -20.38 -17.47 -11.97
C ASP A 125 -18.96 -17.12 -11.51
N GLU A 126 -18.47 -17.87 -10.52
CA GLU A 126 -17.15 -17.67 -9.96
C GLU A 126 -16.27 -18.90 -10.21
N HIS A 127 -15.08 -18.65 -10.77
CA HIS A 127 -14.11 -19.69 -11.12
C HIS A 127 -12.81 -19.57 -10.33
N PHE A 128 -12.91 -19.31 -9.02
CA PHE A 128 -11.71 -19.14 -8.20
C PHE A 128 -11.12 -20.44 -7.66
N GLY A 129 -11.65 -21.58 -8.12
CA GLY A 129 -11.17 -22.91 -7.73
C GLY A 129 -11.43 -23.26 -6.27
N ALA A 130 -12.28 -22.50 -5.59
CA ALA A 130 -12.69 -22.78 -4.23
C ALA A 130 -13.58 -24.01 -4.15
N GLU A 131 -13.46 -24.76 -3.05
CA GLU A 131 -14.42 -25.83 -2.75
C GLU A 131 -15.82 -25.25 -2.53
N PRO A 132 -16.88 -26.01 -2.82
CA PRO A 132 -18.26 -25.58 -2.55
C PRO A 132 -18.42 -25.18 -1.07
N MET A 133 -19.10 -24.08 -0.82
CA MET A 133 -19.34 -23.62 0.54
C MET A 133 -20.23 -24.58 1.31
N VAL A 134 -19.66 -25.20 2.34
CA VAL A 134 -20.39 -26.12 3.22
C VAL A 134 -21.26 -25.38 4.23
N ASN A 135 -20.88 -24.15 4.58
CA ASN A 135 -21.58 -23.32 5.57
C ASN A 135 -21.79 -21.91 5.01
N ALA A 136 -23.04 -21.54 4.84
CA ALA A 136 -23.44 -20.24 4.35
C ALA A 136 -23.25 -19.10 5.40
N GLY A 137 -23.06 -19.46 6.66
CA GLY A 137 -22.91 -18.49 7.74
C GLY A 137 -24.09 -17.54 7.84
N ILE A 138 -23.81 -16.25 8.02
CA ILE A 138 -24.85 -15.20 8.08
C ILE A 138 -25.57 -14.98 6.75
N ALA A 139 -24.94 -15.33 5.63
CA ALA A 139 -25.48 -15.15 4.29
C ALA A 139 -26.40 -16.32 3.84
N ALA A 140 -26.78 -17.24 4.74
CA ALA A 140 -27.81 -18.24 4.46
C ALA A 140 -29.14 -17.60 4.06
N GLU A 141 -29.49 -16.49 4.71
CA GLU A 141 -30.57 -15.60 4.30
C GLU A 141 -30.01 -14.44 3.46
N PRO A 142 -30.82 -13.88 2.54
CA PRO A 142 -30.38 -12.73 1.74
C PRO A 142 -30.01 -11.52 2.63
N ILE A 143 -28.80 -11.00 2.44
CA ILE A 143 -28.31 -9.81 3.14
C ILE A 143 -28.08 -8.71 2.12
N THR A 144 -28.73 -7.57 2.30
CA THR A 144 -28.45 -6.38 1.49
C THR A 144 -27.34 -5.57 2.13
N LEU A 145 -26.26 -5.35 1.37
CA LEU A 145 -25.10 -4.60 1.80
C LEU A 145 -25.40 -3.10 1.87
N GLY A 146 -24.92 -2.44 2.90
CA GLY A 146 -24.97 -0.98 3.03
C GLY A 146 -24.02 -0.24 2.10
N GLU A 147 -24.02 1.09 2.17
CA GLU A 147 -23.13 1.92 1.34
C GLU A 147 -21.65 1.76 1.70
N ASP A 148 -21.36 1.34 2.95
CA ASP A 148 -20.01 1.17 3.49
C ASP A 148 -19.63 -0.31 3.73
N GLU A 149 -20.38 -1.25 3.14
CA GLU A 149 -20.21 -2.70 3.31
C GLU A 149 -19.77 -3.43 2.05
#